data_21bb79a1c4cc09c6c26f8364929623a2
#
_entry.id   21bb79a1c4cc09c6c26f8364929623a2
#
_cell.length_a   1.000
_cell.length_b   1.000
_cell.length_c   1.000
_cell.angle_alpha   90.00
_cell.angle_beta   90.00
_cell.angle_gamma   90.00
#
_symmetry.space_group_name_H-M   'P 1'
#
loop_
_entity.id
_entity.type
_entity.pdbx_description
1 polymer ?
#
loop_
_entity_poly.entity_id
_entity_poly.type
_entity_poly.pdbx_seq_one_letter_code
_entity_poly.pdbx_strand_id
1 'polypeptide(L)'
;MSKLLSKQLPNCRVLYGVTNMEDHMRWSDIALSSGGSTVWELSFYQTPMVLIPASASETKIVGHMEVNNAAIIIKDPVKKSFKEVFERLNALIENKERRSSLGDNAGTLIDGKGAVRVIDAIQKFTN
;
A
#
# COMPACT_ATOMS: atom_id res chain seq x y z
N MET A 1 8.28 6.76 23.00
CA MET A 1 7.00 6.51 22.31
C MET A 1 6.75 5.03 22.00
N SER A 2 7.71 4.25 21.52
CA SER A 2 7.55 2.82 21.19
C SER A 2 7.16 1.92 22.35
N LYS A 3 7.78 2.09 23.52
CA LYS A 3 7.46 1.30 24.73
C LYS A 3 6.07 1.55 25.31
N LEU A 4 5.46 2.71 25.03
CA LEU A 4 4.10 3.05 25.44
C LEU A 4 3.07 2.36 24.52
N LEU A 5 3.30 2.36 23.21
CA LEU A 5 2.41 1.70 22.24
C LEU A 5 2.38 0.18 22.42
N SER A 6 3.53 -0.45 22.64
CA SER A 6 3.59 -1.90 22.85
C SER A 6 2.94 -2.37 24.17
N LYS A 7 2.85 -1.50 25.19
CA LYS A 7 2.12 -1.79 26.43
C LYS A 7 0.60 -1.66 26.29
N GLN A 8 0.14 -0.76 25.43
CA GLN A 8 -1.29 -0.50 25.20
C GLN A 8 -1.91 -1.41 24.15
N LEU A 9 -1.09 -1.96 23.24
CA LEU A 9 -1.51 -2.80 22.12
C LEU A 9 -0.70 -4.10 22.12
N PRO A 10 -1.11 -5.13 22.87
CA PRO A 10 -0.31 -6.35 23.08
C PRO A 10 0.01 -7.11 21.78
N ASN A 11 -0.80 -6.92 20.73
CA ASN A 11 -0.61 -7.55 19.42
C ASN A 11 0.06 -6.61 18.39
N CYS A 12 0.64 -5.49 18.84
CA CYS A 12 1.30 -4.52 17.97
C CYS A 12 2.82 -4.59 18.15
N ARG A 13 3.55 -4.67 17.02
CA ARG A 13 5.01 -4.54 16.99
C ARG A 13 5.36 -3.24 16.28
N VAL A 14 6.22 -2.44 16.89
CA VAL A 14 6.77 -1.23 16.28
C VAL A 14 8.22 -1.51 15.88
N LEU A 15 8.51 -1.36 14.59
CA LEU A 15 9.81 -1.58 14.00
C LEU A 15 10.45 -0.24 13.62
N TYR A 16 11.75 -0.10 13.84
CA TYR A 16 12.53 1.08 13.49
C TYR A 16 13.74 0.68 12.67
N GLY A 17 14.15 1.56 11.72
CA GLY A 17 15.34 1.34 10.92
C GLY A 17 15.29 0.06 10.10
N VAL A 18 14.11 -0.30 9.61
CA VAL A 18 13.91 -1.51 8.80
C VAL A 18 14.67 -1.36 7.49
N THR A 19 15.56 -2.31 7.21
CA THR A 19 16.38 -2.35 5.99
C THR A 19 15.84 -3.31 4.93
N ASN A 20 14.97 -4.23 5.34
CA ASN A 20 14.34 -5.25 4.49
C ASN A 20 12.82 -5.13 4.50
N MET A 21 12.30 -3.97 4.10
CA MET A 21 10.85 -3.68 4.10
C MET A 21 10.07 -4.64 3.19
N GLU A 22 10.69 -5.14 2.15
CA GLU A 22 10.10 -6.11 1.23
C GLU A 22 9.64 -7.41 1.91
N ASP A 23 10.35 -7.89 2.91
CA ASP A 23 9.96 -9.09 3.67
C ASP A 23 8.66 -8.84 4.44
N HIS A 24 8.52 -7.64 5.02
CA HIS A 24 7.30 -7.26 5.72
C HIS A 24 6.12 -7.07 4.77
N MET A 25 6.34 -6.47 3.59
CA MET A 25 5.31 -6.31 2.57
C MET A 25 4.80 -7.66 2.07
N ARG A 26 5.71 -8.58 1.78
CA ARG A 26 5.40 -9.93 1.30
C ARG A 26 4.69 -10.78 2.35
N TRP A 27 5.05 -10.61 3.61
CA TRP A 27 4.44 -11.32 4.73
C TRP A 27 3.04 -10.82 5.09
N SER A 28 2.74 -9.55 4.80
CA SER A 28 1.51 -8.89 5.23
C SER A 28 0.30 -9.38 4.44
N ASP A 29 -0.78 -9.73 5.14
CA ASP A 29 -2.09 -10.02 4.52
C ASP A 29 -2.81 -8.76 4.04
N ILE A 30 -2.57 -7.63 4.69
CA ILE A 30 -3.14 -6.32 4.36
C ILE A 30 -2.16 -5.24 4.76
N ALA A 31 -1.97 -4.24 3.91
CA ALA A 31 -1.23 -3.03 4.23
C ALA A 31 -2.16 -1.82 4.35
N LEU A 32 -1.90 -0.98 5.35
CA LEU A 32 -2.51 0.34 5.47
C LEU A 32 -1.44 1.39 5.17
N SER A 33 -1.65 2.21 4.16
CA SER A 33 -0.66 3.19 3.71
C SER A 33 -1.31 4.50 3.27
N SER A 34 -0.50 5.53 3.04
CA SER A 34 -1.00 6.79 2.50
C SER A 34 -1.28 6.70 0.98
N GLY A 35 -0.46 7.04 0.15
CA GLY A 35 -0.67 7.03 -1.32
C GLY A 35 0.62 7.41 -2.04
N GLY A 36 1.75 7.33 -1.30
CA GLY A 36 3.08 7.62 -1.80
C GLY A 36 3.69 6.48 -2.62
N SER A 37 5.01 6.53 -2.82
CA SER A 37 5.76 5.55 -3.63
C SER A 37 5.66 4.10 -3.13
N THR A 38 5.44 3.90 -1.84
CA THR A 38 5.23 2.58 -1.21
C THR A 38 4.09 1.78 -1.84
N VAL A 39 3.12 2.46 -2.45
CA VAL A 39 2.01 1.82 -3.17
C VAL A 39 2.53 0.92 -4.30
N TRP A 40 3.57 1.36 -5.02
CA TRP A 40 4.15 0.58 -6.12
C TRP A 40 4.91 -0.65 -5.64
N GLU A 41 5.58 -0.55 -4.50
CA GLU A 41 6.27 -1.68 -3.86
C GLU A 41 5.24 -2.71 -3.36
N LEU A 42 4.19 -2.28 -2.68
CA LEU A 42 3.07 -3.13 -2.25
C LEU A 42 2.39 -3.81 -3.46
N SER A 43 2.22 -3.08 -4.57
CA SER A 43 1.66 -3.62 -5.81
C SER A 43 2.53 -4.73 -6.39
N PHE A 44 3.85 -4.53 -6.40
CA PHE A 44 4.80 -5.54 -6.89
C PHE A 44 4.73 -6.84 -6.09
N TYR A 45 4.53 -6.75 -4.78
CA TYR A 45 4.35 -7.92 -3.92
C TYR A 45 2.91 -8.41 -3.84
N GLN A 46 1.99 -7.80 -4.60
CA GLN A 46 0.57 -8.14 -4.61
C GLN A 46 -0.07 -8.09 -3.22
N THR A 47 0.46 -7.23 -2.35
CA THR A 47 -0.07 -7.04 -1.00
C THR A 47 -1.36 -6.24 -1.06
N PRO A 48 -2.50 -6.79 -0.61
CA PRO A 48 -3.76 -6.05 -0.56
C PRO A 48 -3.62 -4.80 0.30
N MET A 49 -4.14 -3.67 -0.17
CA MET A 49 -3.91 -2.40 0.51
C MET A 49 -5.18 -1.57 0.70
N VAL A 50 -5.19 -0.86 1.81
CA VAL A 50 -6.12 0.22 2.11
C VAL A 50 -5.34 1.52 2.11
N LEU A 51 -5.74 2.48 1.29
CA LEU A 51 -5.04 3.74 1.09
C LEU A 51 -5.82 4.91 1.68
N ILE A 52 -5.12 5.72 2.47
CA ILE A 52 -5.63 6.96 3.07
C ILE A 52 -4.73 8.10 2.60
N PRO A 53 -5.07 8.79 1.49
CA PRO A 53 -4.21 9.86 0.97
C PRO A 53 -4.05 10.98 1.99
N ALA A 54 -2.81 11.35 2.26
CA ALA A 54 -2.44 12.39 3.21
C ALA A 54 -2.19 13.76 2.53
N SER A 55 -2.06 13.78 1.19
CA SER A 55 -1.76 14.99 0.43
C SER A 55 -2.42 15.00 -0.95
N ALA A 56 -2.53 16.17 -1.55
CA ALA A 56 -3.06 16.32 -2.90
C ALA A 56 -2.19 15.61 -3.97
N SER A 57 -0.88 15.51 -3.74
CA SER A 57 0.04 14.81 -4.66
C SER A 57 -0.22 13.30 -4.72
N GLU A 58 -0.69 12.72 -3.65
CA GLU A 58 -1.02 11.29 -3.56
C GLU A 58 -2.34 10.95 -4.26
N THR A 59 -3.20 11.94 -4.46
CA THR A 59 -4.55 11.75 -5.06
C THR A 59 -4.49 11.10 -6.45
N LYS A 60 -3.46 11.41 -7.24
CA LYS A 60 -3.31 10.82 -8.58
C LYS A 60 -3.00 9.31 -8.51
N ILE A 61 -2.08 8.92 -7.63
CA ILE A 61 -1.70 7.52 -7.42
C ILE A 61 -2.90 6.75 -6.90
N VAL A 62 -3.56 7.29 -5.87
CA VAL A 62 -4.74 6.69 -5.25
C VAL A 62 -5.89 6.55 -6.26
N GLY A 63 -6.13 7.56 -7.10
CA GLY A 63 -7.12 7.50 -8.16
C GLY A 63 -6.83 6.41 -9.19
N HIS A 64 -5.57 6.22 -9.55
CA HIS A 64 -5.15 5.14 -10.45
C HIS A 64 -5.42 3.76 -9.83
N MET A 65 -5.13 3.59 -8.55
CA MET A 65 -5.40 2.34 -7.83
C MET A 65 -6.91 2.07 -7.72
N GLU A 66 -7.72 3.12 -7.51
CA GLU A 66 -9.18 3.00 -7.41
C GLU A 66 -9.79 2.53 -8.72
N VAL A 67 -9.45 3.18 -9.84
CA VAL A 67 -9.96 2.86 -11.19
C VAL A 67 -9.63 1.41 -11.59
N ASN A 68 -8.48 0.91 -11.17
CA ASN A 68 -8.05 -0.47 -11.46
C ASN A 68 -8.50 -1.50 -10.42
N ASN A 69 -9.33 -1.13 -9.46
CA ASN A 69 -9.72 -2.01 -8.35
C ASN A 69 -8.51 -2.65 -7.63
N ALA A 70 -7.41 -1.92 -7.50
CA ALA A 70 -6.15 -2.40 -6.96
C ALA A 70 -5.94 -2.06 -5.48
N ALA A 71 -6.83 -1.25 -4.90
CA ALA A 71 -6.82 -0.89 -3.48
C ALA A 71 -8.22 -0.49 -3.00
N ILE A 72 -8.43 -0.52 -1.69
CA ILE A 72 -9.56 0.16 -1.04
C ILE A 72 -9.11 1.57 -0.68
N ILE A 73 -9.90 2.56 -1.09
CA ILE A 73 -9.59 3.97 -0.83
C ILE A 73 -10.50 4.53 0.25
N ILE A 74 -9.89 5.17 1.24
CA ILE A 74 -10.60 5.96 2.25
C ILE A 74 -10.36 7.43 1.96
N LYS A 75 -11.35 8.07 1.33
CA LYS A 75 -11.33 9.51 1.05
C LYS A 75 -11.76 10.28 2.30
N ASP A 76 -11.16 11.42 2.52
CA ASP A 76 -11.51 12.34 3.62
C ASP A 76 -11.53 11.71 5.03
N PRO A 77 -10.40 11.18 5.53
CA PRO A 77 -10.35 10.50 6.82
C PRO A 77 -10.73 11.41 8.00
N VAL A 78 -10.62 12.72 7.84
CA VAL A 78 -11.02 13.72 8.85
C VAL A 78 -12.54 13.83 8.97
N LYS A 79 -13.26 13.64 7.87
CA LYS A 79 -14.74 13.66 7.85
C LYS A 79 -15.36 12.30 8.15
N LYS A 80 -14.59 11.23 8.01
CA LYS A 80 -15.03 9.86 8.27
C LYS A 80 -14.73 9.49 9.71
N SER A 81 -15.71 8.90 10.38
CA SER A 81 -15.48 8.39 11.72
C SER A 81 -14.45 7.27 11.67
N PHE A 82 -13.62 7.16 12.70
CA PHE A 82 -12.69 6.04 12.88
C PHE A 82 -13.40 4.68 12.73
N LYS A 83 -14.68 4.63 13.04
CA LYS A 83 -15.55 3.49 12.86
C LYS A 83 -15.63 3.03 11.40
N GLU A 84 -15.78 3.94 10.44
CA GLU A 84 -15.86 3.57 9.01
C GLU A 84 -14.54 2.96 8.49
N VAL A 85 -13.41 3.51 8.92
CA VAL A 85 -12.09 2.95 8.59
C VAL A 85 -11.98 1.52 9.12
N PHE A 86 -12.39 1.32 10.37
CA PHE A 86 -12.37 0.02 11.03
C PHE A 86 -13.29 -1.00 10.36
N GLU A 87 -14.50 -0.60 10.00
CA GLU A 87 -15.46 -1.47 9.29
C GLU A 87 -14.92 -1.93 7.92
N ARG A 88 -14.29 -1.03 7.16
CA ARG A 88 -13.68 -1.39 5.87
C ARG A 88 -12.49 -2.33 6.03
N LEU A 89 -11.66 -2.12 7.03
CA LEU A 89 -10.55 -3.03 7.35
C LEU A 89 -11.07 -4.40 7.75
N ASN A 90 -12.05 -4.48 8.65
CA ASN A 90 -12.63 -5.75 9.08
C ASN A 90 -13.28 -6.50 7.92
N ALA A 91 -14.04 -5.83 7.07
CA ALA A 91 -14.62 -6.45 5.89
C ALA A 91 -13.55 -7.05 4.96
N LEU A 92 -12.39 -6.42 4.86
CA LEU A 92 -11.27 -6.95 4.07
C LEU A 92 -10.55 -8.10 4.79
N ILE A 93 -10.40 -8.03 6.11
CA ILE A 93 -9.83 -9.12 6.92
C ILE A 93 -10.63 -10.41 6.74
N GLU A 94 -11.94 -10.32 6.78
CA GLU A 94 -12.85 -11.47 6.68
C GLU A 94 -13.02 -12.01 5.26
N ASN A 95 -12.66 -11.23 4.23
CA ASN A 95 -12.88 -11.60 2.83
C ASN A 95 -11.55 -11.90 2.10
N LYS A 96 -11.10 -13.15 2.14
CA LYS A 96 -9.88 -13.60 1.47
C LYS A 96 -9.93 -13.41 -0.06
N GLU A 97 -11.06 -13.69 -0.68
CA GLU A 97 -11.23 -13.56 -2.14
C GLU A 97 -11.07 -12.09 -2.57
N ARG A 98 -11.64 -11.18 -1.80
CA ARG A 98 -11.47 -9.75 -2.05
C ARG A 98 -10.03 -9.30 -1.90
N ARG A 99 -9.31 -9.80 -0.88
CA ARG A 99 -7.87 -9.53 -0.71
C ARG A 99 -7.08 -10.02 -1.91
N SER A 100 -7.29 -11.26 -2.33
CA SER A 100 -6.61 -11.83 -3.51
C SER A 100 -6.86 -10.99 -4.75
N SER A 101 -8.12 -10.67 -5.04
CA SER A 101 -8.49 -9.85 -6.20
C SER A 101 -7.82 -8.47 -6.21
N LEU A 102 -7.73 -7.79 -5.05
CA LEU A 102 -7.05 -6.50 -4.95
C LEU A 102 -5.54 -6.64 -5.19
N GLY A 103 -4.91 -7.65 -4.62
CA GLY A 103 -3.49 -7.94 -4.81
C GLY A 103 -3.16 -8.27 -6.26
N ASP A 104 -3.94 -9.16 -6.88
CA ASP A 104 -3.77 -9.54 -8.29
C ASP A 104 -3.90 -8.33 -9.21
N ASN A 105 -4.92 -7.51 -9.02
CA ASN A 105 -5.11 -6.29 -9.81
C ASN A 105 -3.94 -5.30 -9.62
N ALA A 106 -3.47 -5.12 -8.38
CA ALA A 106 -2.31 -4.27 -8.11
C ALA A 106 -1.05 -4.79 -8.82
N GLY A 107 -0.82 -6.10 -8.78
CA GLY A 107 0.31 -6.75 -9.46
C GLY A 107 0.34 -6.54 -10.97
N THR A 108 -0.81 -6.39 -11.62
CA THR A 108 -0.86 -6.11 -13.06
C THR A 108 -0.33 -4.72 -13.44
N LEU A 109 -0.27 -3.80 -12.50
CA LEU A 109 0.14 -2.42 -12.74
C LEU A 109 1.67 -2.22 -12.72
N ILE A 110 2.42 -3.20 -12.22
CA ILE A 110 3.86 -3.10 -11.97
C ILE A 110 4.57 -4.35 -12.45
N ASP A 111 5.61 -4.18 -13.28
CA ASP A 111 6.43 -5.28 -13.78
C ASP A 111 7.86 -5.30 -13.20
N GLY A 112 8.21 -4.37 -12.33
CA GLY A 112 9.53 -4.25 -11.71
C GLY A 112 10.66 -3.80 -12.64
N LYS A 113 10.39 -3.46 -13.90
CA LYS A 113 11.40 -3.14 -14.92
C LYS A 113 11.63 -1.65 -15.12
N GLY A 114 11.12 -0.80 -14.23
CA GLY A 114 11.22 0.66 -14.37
C GLY A 114 12.66 1.16 -14.47
N ALA A 115 13.55 0.70 -13.60
CA ALA A 115 14.96 1.08 -13.60
C ALA A 115 15.67 0.71 -14.91
N VAL A 116 15.41 -0.49 -15.44
CA VAL A 116 15.97 -0.94 -16.72
C VAL A 116 15.54 -0.02 -17.86
N ARG A 117 14.25 0.34 -17.93
CA ARG A 117 13.75 1.28 -18.95
C ARG A 117 14.42 2.64 -18.88
N VAL A 118 14.71 3.15 -17.69
CA VAL A 118 15.42 4.43 -17.51
C VAL A 118 16.85 4.30 -18.05
N ILE A 119 17.56 3.23 -17.71
CA ILE A 119 18.93 2.99 -18.20
C ILE A 119 18.93 2.90 -19.73
N ASP A 120 18.04 2.12 -20.32
CA ASP A 120 17.92 1.96 -21.77
C ASP A 120 17.63 3.30 -22.47
N ALA A 121 16.79 4.13 -21.85
CA ALA A 121 16.49 5.46 -22.39
C ALA A 121 17.73 6.36 -22.35
N ILE A 122 18.48 6.39 -21.25
CA ILE A 122 19.72 7.18 -21.12
C ILE A 122 20.75 6.74 -22.17
N GLN A 123 20.94 5.44 -22.34
CA GLN A 123 21.92 4.91 -23.31
C GLN A 123 21.59 5.31 -24.75
N LYS A 124 20.30 5.41 -25.11
CA LYS A 124 19.89 5.90 -26.44
C LYS A 124 20.23 7.36 -26.70
N PHE A 125 20.34 8.17 -25.65
CA PHE A 125 20.73 9.59 -25.76
C PHE A 125 22.25 9.80 -25.77
N THR A 126 23.05 8.81 -25.36
CA THR A 126 24.51 8.91 -25.27
C THR A 126 25.24 8.26 -26.46
N ASN A 127 24.52 7.58 -27.31
CA ASN A 127 25.00 7.02 -28.57
C ASN A 127 24.54 7.86 -29.78
#